data_8b7e02355c2e95ef7d9c5dd80cd0caeb
#
_entry.id   8b7e02355c2e95ef7d9c5dd80cd0caeb
#
_cell.length_a   1.000
_cell.length_b   1.000
_cell.length_c   1.000
_cell.angle_alpha   90.00
_cell.angle_beta   90.00
_cell.angle_gamma   90.00
#
_symmetry.space_group_name_H-M   'P 1'
#
loop_
_entity.id
_entity.type
_entity.pdbx_description
1 polymer ?
#
loop_
_entity_poly.entity_id
_entity_poly.type
_entity_poly.pdbx_seq_one_letter_code
_entity_poly.pdbx_strand_id
1 'polypeptide(L)'
;MLLQQTKIDMISYFSWSEFDKSVEQIAHKCRFKEFSGIYGVPRGGLCLAVALSHKLKIELISEPIKNSLIVDDVYETGITLTSFKNIEGAMFFVLFSKVKPTWWNTVFISQENQWIVFPWENTLNSESDREEYLKKRGLS
;
A
#
# COMPACT_ATOMS: atom_id res chain seq x y z
N MET A 1 -13.19 -26.91 -17.48
CA MET A 1 -12.85 -26.41 -17.31
C MET A 1 -12.23 -25.78 -17.00
N LEU A 2 -12.17 -25.28 -16.98
CA LEU A 2 -11.56 -24.55 -16.81
C LEU A 2 -10.97 -24.14 -15.90
N LEU A 3 -10.44 -24.05 -15.63
CA LEU A 3 -9.89 -23.78 -14.82
C LEU A 3 -9.62 -22.72 -14.39
N GLN A 4 -9.79 -22.28 -13.68
CA GLN A 4 -9.63 -21.25 -13.29
C GLN A 4 -8.41 -21.00 -12.85
N GLN A 5 -7.88 -20.43 -13.25
CA GLN A 5 -6.73 -20.10 -13.04
C GLN A 5 -6.61 -19.02 -12.19
N THR A 6 -6.18 -19.02 -11.07
CA THR A 6 -5.95 -17.94 -10.15
C THR A 6 -4.52 -17.50 -10.19
N LYS A 7 -3.86 -17.58 -11.31
CA LYS A 7 -2.51 -17.07 -11.38
C LYS A 7 -2.49 -15.60 -11.75
N ILE A 8 -1.40 -14.94 -11.46
CA ILE A 8 -1.18 -13.56 -11.87
C ILE A 8 -0.79 -13.58 -13.34
N ASP A 9 -1.62 -12.99 -14.17
CA ASP A 9 -1.39 -12.96 -15.62
C ASP A 9 -1.26 -11.55 -16.15
N MET A 10 -1.23 -10.55 -15.26
CA MET A 10 -1.12 -9.16 -15.66
C MET A 10 -0.12 -8.42 -14.80
N ILE A 11 0.89 -7.86 -15.43
CA ILE A 11 1.90 -7.04 -14.75
C ILE A 11 1.68 -5.59 -15.14
N SER A 12 1.58 -4.72 -14.15
CA SER A 12 1.42 -3.28 -14.37
C SER A 12 2.56 -2.54 -13.70
N TYR A 13 3.14 -1.59 -14.39
CA TYR A 13 4.23 -0.78 -13.87
C TYR A 13 3.69 0.56 -13.39
N PHE A 14 3.94 0.85 -12.13
CA PHE A 14 3.53 2.10 -11.51
C PHE A 14 4.72 3.06 -11.54
N SER A 15 4.55 4.20 -12.19
CA SER A 15 5.65 5.13 -12.40
C SER A 15 5.82 6.11 -11.24
N TRP A 16 6.98 6.74 -11.18
CA TRP A 16 7.21 7.82 -10.20
C TRP A 16 6.22 8.97 -10.41
N SER A 17 5.85 9.25 -11.65
CA SER A 17 4.88 10.30 -11.95
C SER A 17 3.51 9.96 -11.37
N GLU A 18 3.09 8.71 -11.50
CA GLU A 18 1.83 8.24 -10.92
C GLU A 18 1.90 8.23 -9.40
N PHE A 19 3.05 7.88 -8.86
CA PHE A 19 3.30 7.92 -7.42
C PHE A 19 3.14 9.36 -6.89
N ASP A 20 3.76 10.32 -7.56
CA ASP A 20 3.67 11.72 -7.15
C ASP A 20 2.23 12.22 -7.14
N LYS A 21 1.45 11.86 -8.15
CA LYS A 21 0.02 12.21 -8.19
C LYS A 21 -0.75 11.56 -7.06
N SER A 22 -0.41 10.34 -6.72
CA SER A 22 -1.05 9.63 -5.61
C SER A 22 -0.75 10.29 -4.27
N VAL A 23 0.49 10.70 -4.07
CA VAL A 23 0.90 11.43 -2.87
C VAL A 23 0.10 12.73 -2.74
N GLU A 24 -0.07 13.46 -3.84
CA GLU A 24 -0.89 14.68 -3.85
C GLU A 24 -2.34 14.39 -3.45
N GLN A 25 -2.92 13.33 -3.98
CA GLN A 25 -4.30 12.95 -3.66
C GLN A 25 -4.46 12.60 -2.19
N ILE A 26 -3.56 11.80 -1.65
CA ILE A 26 -3.60 11.41 -0.25
C ILE A 26 -3.43 12.63 0.65
N ALA A 27 -2.44 13.47 0.33
CA ALA A 27 -2.18 14.68 1.12
C ALA A 27 -3.38 15.60 1.14
N HIS A 28 -4.05 15.75 0.00
CA HIS A 28 -5.25 16.57 -0.09
C HIS A 28 -6.36 16.04 0.83
N LYS A 29 -6.57 14.74 0.84
CA LYS A 29 -7.60 14.11 1.69
C LYS A 29 -7.26 14.19 3.17
N CYS A 30 -5.97 14.25 3.51
CA CYS A 30 -5.51 14.28 4.89
C CYS A 30 -5.29 15.68 5.45
N ARG A 31 -5.44 16.72 4.64
CA ARG A 31 -5.00 18.07 4.99
C ARG A 31 -5.69 18.69 6.21
N PHE A 32 -6.89 18.25 6.54
CA PHE A 32 -7.66 18.82 7.65
C PHE A 32 -7.53 18.03 8.95
N LYS A 33 -6.78 16.93 8.92
CA LYS A 33 -6.63 16.12 10.12
C LYS A 33 -5.22 16.28 10.67
N GLU A 34 -5.12 16.38 11.99
CA GLU A 34 -3.83 16.43 12.65
C GLU A 34 -3.40 15.03 13.01
N PHE A 35 -2.21 14.65 12.58
CA PHE A 35 -1.65 13.33 12.88
C PHE A 35 -0.47 13.45 13.83
N SER A 36 -0.34 12.45 14.72
CA SER A 36 0.80 12.36 15.62
C SER A 36 2.08 11.98 14.88
N GLY A 37 1.94 11.33 13.75
CA GLY A 37 3.07 10.92 12.91
C GLY A 37 2.58 10.08 11.75
N ILE A 38 3.50 9.76 10.86
CA ILE A 38 3.21 8.90 9.72
C ILE A 38 4.05 7.63 9.87
N TYR A 39 3.38 6.49 9.80
CA TYR A 39 4.02 5.19 9.87
C TYR A 39 3.86 4.47 8.55
N GLY A 40 4.98 4.06 7.95
CA GLY A 40 4.95 3.23 6.74
C GLY A 40 5.15 1.78 7.11
N VAL A 41 4.24 0.93 6.68
CA VAL A 41 4.38 -0.51 6.94
C VAL A 41 5.58 -1.03 6.13
N PRO A 42 6.62 -1.55 6.79
CA PRO A 42 7.80 -2.01 6.08
C PRO A 42 7.48 -3.25 5.23
N ARG A 43 8.11 -3.39 4.14
CA ARG A 43 8.96 -2.39 3.48
C ARG A 43 8.18 -1.56 2.48
N GLY A 44 7.10 -2.14 1.92
CA GLY A 44 6.36 -1.55 0.80
C GLY A 44 5.80 -0.17 1.07
N GLY A 45 5.44 0.13 2.31
CA GLY A 45 4.86 1.41 2.67
C GLY A 45 5.86 2.52 2.95
N LEU A 46 7.16 2.21 2.98
CA LEU A 46 8.16 3.20 3.41
C LEU A 46 8.29 4.38 2.46
N CYS A 47 8.33 4.13 1.16
CA CYS A 47 8.45 5.23 0.19
C CYS A 47 7.27 6.19 0.27
N LEU A 48 6.08 5.64 0.41
CA LEU A 48 4.86 6.45 0.54
C LEU A 48 4.89 7.27 1.83
N ALA A 49 5.30 6.64 2.93
CA ALA A 49 5.38 7.32 4.23
C ALA A 49 6.35 8.49 4.19
N VAL A 50 7.53 8.29 3.59
CA VAL A 50 8.55 9.34 3.46
C VAL A 50 8.01 10.50 2.63
N ALA A 51 7.42 10.21 1.49
CA ALA A 51 6.87 11.24 0.61
C ALA A 51 5.76 12.04 1.29
N LEU A 52 4.87 11.37 2.02
CA LEU A 52 3.79 12.04 2.74
C LEU A 52 4.32 12.86 3.92
N SER A 53 5.34 12.36 4.60
CA SER A 53 5.98 13.09 5.69
C SER A 53 6.52 14.44 5.20
N HIS A 54 7.19 14.43 4.04
CA HIS A 54 7.68 15.66 3.44
C HIS A 54 6.53 16.57 2.98
N LYS A 55 5.51 15.99 2.36
CA LYS A 55 4.41 16.75 1.79
C LYS A 55 3.54 17.40 2.86
N LEU A 56 3.24 16.66 3.91
CA LEU A 56 2.36 17.13 4.99
C LEU A 56 3.13 17.78 6.13
N LYS A 57 4.45 17.69 6.12
CA LYS A 57 5.33 18.21 7.19
C LYS A 57 4.97 17.58 8.53
N ILE A 58 4.81 16.28 8.53
CA ILE A 58 4.49 15.48 9.69
C ILE A 58 5.63 14.49 9.91
N GLU A 59 5.99 14.26 11.16
CA GLU A 59 7.10 13.39 11.52
C GLU A 59 6.89 11.96 11.05
N LEU A 60 7.95 11.37 10.49
CA LEU A 60 7.97 9.96 10.17
C LEU A 60 8.31 9.20 11.46
N ILE A 61 7.46 8.24 11.83
CA ILE A 61 7.64 7.50 13.07
C ILE A 61 7.93 6.03 12.80
N SER A 62 8.66 5.39 13.71
CA SER A 62 9.09 3.99 13.55
C SER A 62 8.08 2.99 14.08
N GLU A 63 7.09 3.44 14.84
CA GLU A 63 6.05 2.60 15.39
C GLU A 63 4.73 3.36 15.34
N PRO A 64 3.62 2.71 15.01
CA PRO A 64 2.34 3.41 14.97
C PRO A 64 1.85 3.71 16.39
N ILE A 65 1.32 4.90 16.55
CA ILE A 65 0.78 5.36 17.83
C ILE A 65 -0.61 5.95 17.60
N LYS A 66 -1.26 6.34 18.66
CA LYS A 66 -2.56 7.00 18.60
C LYS A 66 -2.52 8.17 17.62
N ASN A 67 -3.54 8.30 16.80
CA ASN A 67 -3.69 9.35 15.80
C ASN A 67 -2.62 9.34 14.70
N SER A 68 -2.04 8.17 14.41
CA SER A 68 -1.09 8.02 13.30
C SER A 68 -1.80 7.92 11.96
N LEU A 69 -1.11 8.39 10.92
CA LEU A 69 -1.46 8.03 9.55
C LEU A 69 -0.61 6.81 9.20
N ILE A 70 -1.25 5.69 8.93
CA ILE A 70 -0.58 4.40 8.65
C ILE A 70 -0.75 4.10 7.18
N VAL A 71 0.35 3.91 6.46
CA VAL A 71 0.31 3.73 5.01
C VAL A 71 1.05 2.47 4.57
N ASP A 72 0.58 1.91 3.47
CA ASP A 72 1.21 0.75 2.84
C ASP A 72 1.03 0.87 1.33
N ASP A 73 1.69 0.00 0.59
CA ASP A 73 1.60 0.01 -0.87
C ASP A 73 0.35 -0.69 -1.37
N VAL A 74 0.07 -1.90 -0.91
CA VAL A 74 -1.06 -2.71 -1.38
C VAL A 74 -1.81 -3.35 -0.22
N TYR A 75 -3.14 -3.30 -0.30
CA TYR A 75 -4.01 -4.07 0.59
C TYR A 75 -4.52 -5.28 -0.19
N GLU A 76 -4.16 -6.47 0.25
CA GLU A 76 -4.64 -7.70 -0.39
C GLU A 76 -5.52 -8.52 0.54
N THR A 77 -4.93 -9.18 1.52
CA THR A 77 -5.67 -9.98 2.49
C THR A 77 -5.99 -9.18 3.75
N GLY A 78 -5.30 -8.07 3.94
CA GLY A 78 -5.49 -7.21 5.10
C GLY A 78 -4.84 -7.72 6.38
N ILE A 79 -4.11 -8.83 6.32
CA ILE A 79 -3.50 -9.41 7.52
C ILE A 79 -2.60 -8.40 8.24
N THR A 80 -1.72 -7.76 7.50
CA THR A 80 -0.78 -6.81 8.08
C THR A 80 -1.48 -5.57 8.63
N LEU A 81 -2.32 -4.95 7.81
CA LEU A 81 -2.96 -3.69 8.18
C LEU A 81 -3.96 -3.88 9.31
N THR A 82 -4.63 -5.02 9.34
CA THR A 82 -5.60 -5.34 10.38
C THR A 82 -4.96 -5.36 11.78
N SER A 83 -3.67 -5.71 11.86
CA SER A 83 -2.97 -5.73 13.14
C SER A 83 -2.91 -4.35 13.80
N PHE A 84 -3.10 -3.28 13.02
CA PHE A 84 -3.09 -1.90 13.52
C PHE A 84 -4.47 -1.27 13.61
N LYS A 85 -5.50 -2.02 13.22
CA LYS A 85 -6.86 -1.49 13.06
C LYS A 85 -7.43 -0.80 14.29
N ASN A 86 -7.06 -1.31 15.47
CA ASN A 86 -7.63 -0.82 16.73
C ASN A 86 -6.84 0.32 17.38
N ILE A 87 -5.83 0.85 16.70
CA ILE A 87 -5.10 2.00 17.22
C ILE A 87 -6.02 3.22 17.17
N GLU A 88 -6.25 3.81 18.32
CA GLU A 88 -7.19 4.92 18.46
C GLU A 88 -6.83 6.10 17.56
N GLY A 89 -7.80 6.57 16.77
CA GLY A 89 -7.62 7.73 15.92
C GLY A 89 -6.74 7.51 14.70
N ALA A 90 -6.29 6.29 14.44
CA ALA A 90 -5.45 6.01 13.28
C ALA A 90 -6.27 6.07 12.00
N MET A 91 -5.64 6.56 10.95
CA MET A 91 -6.20 6.59 9.61
C MET A 91 -5.29 5.77 8.71
N PHE A 92 -5.88 5.05 7.76
CA PHE A 92 -5.16 4.10 6.93
C PHE A 92 -5.28 4.46 5.45
N PHE A 93 -4.15 4.46 4.75
CA PHE A 93 -4.12 4.69 3.31
C PHE A 93 -3.19 3.71 2.61
N VAL A 94 -3.63 3.18 1.46
CA VAL A 94 -2.79 2.35 0.61
C VAL A 94 -2.84 2.91 -0.80
N LEU A 95 -1.86 2.58 -1.63
CA LEU A 95 -1.87 2.99 -3.03
C LEU A 95 -2.86 2.14 -3.82
N PHE A 96 -2.82 0.84 -3.63
CA PHE A 96 -3.72 -0.09 -4.32
C PHE A 96 -4.43 -0.99 -3.33
N SER A 97 -5.73 -1.20 -3.53
CA SER A 97 -6.49 -2.18 -2.78
C SER A 97 -7.08 -3.18 -3.75
N LYS A 98 -6.90 -4.46 -3.47
CA LYS A 98 -7.49 -5.54 -4.28
C LYS A 98 -8.91 -5.87 -3.82
N VAL A 99 -9.32 -5.26 -2.73
CA VAL A 99 -10.65 -5.46 -2.13
C VAL A 99 -11.29 -4.08 -1.97
N LYS A 100 -12.59 -4.00 -2.12
CA LYS A 100 -13.30 -2.74 -1.91
C LYS A 100 -13.02 -2.25 -0.48
N PRO A 101 -12.50 -1.03 -0.31
CA PRO A 101 -12.11 -0.55 1.00
C PRO A 101 -13.32 -0.30 1.91
N THR A 102 -13.15 -0.59 3.19
CA THR A 102 -14.16 -0.34 4.22
C THR A 102 -13.62 0.60 5.30
N TRP A 103 -12.67 0.14 6.11
CA TRP A 103 -12.07 0.95 7.17
C TRP A 103 -10.73 1.57 6.79
N TRP A 104 -10.24 1.28 5.61
CA TRP A 104 -9.01 1.89 5.07
C TRP A 104 -9.38 2.66 3.81
N ASN A 105 -8.46 3.51 3.36
CA ASN A 105 -8.61 4.31 2.16
C ASN A 105 -7.60 3.86 1.12
N THR A 106 -7.93 4.01 -0.14
CA THR A 106 -7.03 3.64 -1.24
C THR A 106 -7.07 4.67 -2.35
N VAL A 107 -5.99 4.76 -3.11
CA VAL A 107 -5.95 5.61 -4.30
C VAL A 107 -6.55 4.85 -5.49
N PHE A 108 -6.17 3.57 -5.64
CA PHE A 108 -6.63 2.74 -6.75
C PHE A 108 -7.20 1.43 -6.25
N ILE A 109 -8.14 0.88 -7.01
CA ILE A 109 -8.62 -0.48 -6.79
C ILE A 109 -8.06 -1.31 -7.93
N SER A 110 -7.31 -2.37 -7.62
CA SER A 110 -6.69 -3.22 -8.61
C SER A 110 -7.43 -4.55 -8.72
N GLN A 111 -7.22 -5.23 -9.84
CA GLN A 111 -7.80 -6.55 -10.01
C GLN A 111 -6.98 -7.59 -9.26
N GLU A 112 -7.63 -8.68 -8.88
CA GLU A 112 -6.97 -9.73 -8.11
C GLU A 112 -5.79 -10.36 -8.84
N ASN A 113 -5.89 -10.50 -10.16
CA ASN A 113 -4.83 -11.11 -10.98
C ASN A 113 -3.77 -10.11 -11.44
N GLN A 114 -3.80 -8.88 -10.92
CA GLN A 114 -2.86 -7.84 -11.30
C GLN A 114 -1.69 -7.79 -10.34
N TRP A 115 -0.49 -7.80 -10.87
CA TRP A 115 0.73 -7.62 -10.10
C TRP A 115 1.30 -6.24 -10.40
N ILE A 116 1.44 -5.43 -9.36
CA ILE A 116 1.95 -4.06 -9.51
C ILE A 116 3.44 -4.05 -9.24
N VAL A 117 4.20 -3.50 -10.17
CA VAL A 117 5.63 -3.27 -9.98
C VAL A 117 5.83 -1.80 -9.68
N PHE A 118 6.31 -1.52 -8.48
CA PHE A 118 6.50 -0.16 -8.01
C PHE A 118 7.87 0.40 -8.47
N PRO A 119 7.98 1.73 -8.62
CA PRO A 119 9.21 2.30 -9.17
C PRO A 119 10.45 2.12 -8.29
N TRP A 120 10.26 1.82 -7.01
CA TRP A 120 11.38 1.54 -6.11
C TRP A 120 11.81 0.08 -6.12
N GLU A 121 11.15 -0.76 -6.91
CA GLU A 121 11.47 -2.17 -6.98
C GLU A 121 12.44 -2.45 -8.12
N ASN A 122 13.30 -3.46 -7.91
CA ASN A 122 14.18 -3.93 -8.96
C ASN A 122 13.40 -4.93 -9.81
N THR A 123 13.42 -4.77 -11.13
CA THR A 123 12.65 -5.61 -12.04
C THR A 123 12.96 -7.11 -11.88
N LEU A 124 14.24 -7.46 -11.69
CA LEU A 124 14.62 -8.85 -11.50
C LEU A 124 14.11 -9.41 -10.18
N ASN A 125 14.21 -8.60 -9.12
CA ASN A 125 13.70 -8.99 -7.82
C ASN A 125 12.17 -9.06 -7.82
N SER A 126 11.54 -8.20 -8.62
CA SER A 126 10.09 -8.16 -8.74
C SER A 126 9.54 -9.48 -9.26
N GLU A 127 10.22 -10.11 -10.20
CA GLU A 127 9.81 -11.40 -10.74
C GLU A 127 9.93 -12.49 -9.68
N SER A 128 11.02 -12.50 -8.94
CA SER A 128 11.24 -13.40 -7.83
C SER A 128 10.19 -13.21 -6.74
N ASP A 129 9.90 -11.98 -6.41
CA ASP A 129 8.90 -11.63 -5.40
C ASP A 129 7.52 -12.11 -5.81
N ARG A 130 7.21 -12.01 -7.09
CA ARG A 130 5.95 -12.51 -7.61
C ARG A 130 5.84 -14.03 -7.45
N GLU A 131 6.91 -14.74 -7.73
CA GLU A 131 6.95 -16.20 -7.57
C GLU A 131 6.75 -16.59 -6.11
N GLU A 132 7.41 -15.90 -5.20
CA GLU A 132 7.26 -16.12 -3.77
C GLU A 132 5.83 -15.86 -3.33
N TYR A 133 5.25 -14.78 -3.80
CA TYR A 133 3.88 -14.43 -3.50
C TYR A 133 2.92 -15.54 -3.94
N LEU A 134 3.12 -16.06 -5.15
CA LEU A 134 2.29 -17.14 -5.66
C LEU A 134 2.43 -18.40 -4.80
N LYS A 135 3.65 -18.70 -4.36
CA LYS A 135 3.89 -19.83 -3.49
C LYS A 135 3.16 -19.68 -2.16
N LYS A 136 3.26 -18.53 -1.54
CA LYS A 136 2.61 -18.27 -0.25
C LYS A 136 1.10 -18.42 -0.34
N ARG A 137 0.55 -18.16 -1.50
CA ARG A 137 -0.88 -18.28 -1.73
C ARG A 137 -1.27 -19.64 -2.30
N GLY A 138 -0.31 -20.53 -2.53
CA GLY A 138 -0.58 -21.83 -3.10
C GLY A 138 -1.01 -21.75 -4.55
N LEU A 139 -0.57 -20.74 -5.29
CA LEU A 139 -1.00 -20.51 -6.66
C LEU A 139 0.04 -20.85 -7.71
N SER A 140 1.21 -21.30 -7.32
CA SER A 140 2.29 -21.59 -8.27
C SER A 140 2.13 -22.95 -8.94
#